data_24a437473d8cb49c8c9f8e0a9cab3e55
#
_entry.id   24a437473d8cb49c8c9f8e0a9cab3e55
#
_cell.length_a   1.000
_cell.length_b   1.000
_cell.length_c   1.000
_cell.angle_alpha   90.00
_cell.angle_beta   90.00
_cell.angle_gamma   90.00
#
_symmetry.space_group_name_H-M   'P 1'
#
loop_
_entity.id
_entity.type
_entity.pdbx_description
1 polymer ?
#
loop_
_entity_poly.entity_id
_entity_poly.type
_entity_poly.pdbx_seq_one_letter_code
_entity_poly.pdbx_strand_id
1 'polypeptide(L)'
;MRSVMKIAAVAALGSLALTGCGSKPGSGSSGSGSSSSGSTAAAKAVGKKINACMVLDTGGVDDRSFNQSSWDGMKAANAANPNISIKYVPSNSGADYTPNLTKLATGGCATVIGVGGLMSDNVKSAAKAYPKVHFAEVDSPGTGANFYGIQYNTAQAGFLGGYLAASLTKTGKVGTWGGLNIPPVTIYMDGFQEGVEYYNTQMKKSVQVLGWDEKTKKGTFSNSFTDQNKGKSVSQSMASNGADIIFPVAGGSGLGAGAAAQASGGKLKIMWVDTDGCESAAQYCKYMVGSVTKNLSGGVQAYLKSSADGTYPTGNYIGTLANGGVGLVDNNNSESATLKAELAKVKAGIVSGSIKITSPSQPTS
;
A
#
# COMPACT_ATOMS: atom_id res chain seq x y z
N MET A 1 -49.28 -1.11 37.72
CA MET A 1 -48.90 -0.35 38.94
C MET A 1 -47.65 0.42 38.57
N ARG A 2 -47.77 1.64 38.07
CA ARG A 2 -47.71 2.95 38.74
C ARG A 2 -46.60 2.99 39.82
N SER A 3 -45.49 3.68 39.50
CA SER A 3 -45.19 4.93 40.17
C SER A 3 -44.13 5.73 39.39
N VAL A 4 -44.49 6.92 39.09
CA VAL A 4 -43.77 8.06 38.55
C VAL A 4 -43.24 8.84 39.76
N MET A 5 -42.02 9.36 39.71
CA MET A 5 -41.71 10.55 40.51
C MET A 5 -40.71 11.45 39.80
N LYS A 6 -41.09 12.70 39.77
CA LYS A 6 -40.58 13.87 39.06
C LYS A 6 -39.66 14.74 39.98
N ILE A 7 -38.92 15.64 39.31
CA ILE A 7 -38.57 17.03 39.71
C ILE A 7 -37.31 17.12 40.60
N ALA A 8 -36.34 18.03 40.38
CA ALA A 8 -36.40 19.45 40.10
C ALA A 8 -35.08 20.02 39.55
N ALA A 9 -35.24 21.04 38.73
CA ALA A 9 -34.18 21.93 38.25
C ALA A 9 -33.86 23.01 39.30
N VAL A 10 -32.58 23.46 39.33
CA VAL A 10 -32.24 24.80 39.86
C VAL A 10 -31.23 25.44 38.90
N ALA A 11 -31.65 26.55 38.31
CA ALA A 11 -30.84 27.54 37.64
C ALA A 11 -30.34 28.58 38.66
N ALA A 12 -29.12 29.02 38.47
CA ALA A 12 -28.68 30.30 39.07
C ALA A 12 -27.76 31.03 38.09
N LEU A 13 -28.26 32.12 37.59
CA LEU A 13 -27.58 33.20 36.89
C LEU A 13 -26.75 34.03 37.87
N GLY A 14 -25.61 34.53 37.41
CA GLY A 14 -24.82 35.53 38.13
C GLY A 14 -23.90 36.28 37.20
N SER A 15 -24.38 37.39 36.67
CA SER A 15 -23.64 38.38 35.89
C SER A 15 -22.90 39.35 36.83
N LEU A 16 -21.89 40.06 36.32
CA LEU A 16 -21.46 41.46 36.48
C LEU A 16 -19.95 41.55 36.37
N ALA A 17 -19.40 42.18 35.38
CA ALA A 17 -19.29 43.58 34.95
C ALA A 17 -17.99 44.26 35.42
N LEU A 18 -17.20 44.60 34.44
CA LEU A 18 -16.51 45.86 34.08
C LEU A 18 -15.85 46.74 35.17
N THR A 19 -14.66 47.09 34.84
CA THR A 19 -14.01 48.39 34.76
C THR A 19 -12.61 48.39 35.37
N GLY A 20 -11.66 48.92 34.65
CA GLY A 20 -10.89 50.06 35.00
C GLY A 20 -9.58 50.22 34.25
N CYS A 21 -9.47 51.25 33.47
CA CYS A 21 -8.23 51.80 32.89
C CYS A 21 -7.24 52.27 33.95
N GLY A 22 -5.92 52.16 33.61
CA GLY A 22 -4.89 52.84 34.43
C GLY A 22 -3.50 52.71 33.79
N SER A 23 -2.93 53.82 33.40
CA SER A 23 -1.74 54.12 32.62
C SER A 23 -0.38 53.68 33.20
N LYS A 24 0.57 53.42 32.31
CA LYS A 24 2.04 53.37 32.18
C LYS A 24 2.87 54.24 33.19
N PRO A 25 4.22 54.10 33.27
CA PRO A 25 5.22 53.34 32.53
C PRO A 25 6.37 52.73 33.39
N GLY A 26 7.19 51.87 32.75
CA GLY A 26 8.52 51.55 33.31
C GLY A 26 9.14 50.30 32.69
N SER A 27 10.08 50.50 31.83
CA SER A 27 11.15 49.69 31.24
C SER A 27 11.52 48.35 31.87
N GLY A 28 11.70 47.30 31.00
CA GLY A 28 12.49 46.13 31.36
C GLY A 28 12.28 44.94 30.42
N SER A 29 13.09 44.82 29.38
CA SER A 29 13.71 43.64 28.79
C SER A 29 12.89 42.39 28.44
N SER A 30 12.71 42.18 27.14
CA SER A 30 12.90 40.97 26.33
C SER A 30 12.46 39.59 26.85
N GLY A 31 11.42 39.08 26.21
CA GLY A 31 11.04 37.68 26.17
C GLY A 31 10.08 37.45 25.02
N SER A 32 10.61 37.36 23.79
CA SER A 32 9.83 37.07 22.60
C SER A 32 9.41 35.59 22.59
N GLY A 33 8.23 35.33 23.10
CA GLY A 33 7.50 34.11 22.82
C GLY A 33 6.87 34.22 21.44
N SER A 34 7.60 33.83 20.38
CA SER A 34 7.04 33.64 19.05
C SER A 34 6.15 32.41 19.08
N SER A 35 4.85 32.60 19.26
CA SER A 35 3.86 31.64 18.79
C SER A 35 3.93 31.59 17.26
N SER A 36 4.75 30.69 16.72
CA SER A 36 4.72 30.37 15.32
C SER A 36 3.39 29.70 15.01
N SER A 37 2.38 30.48 14.64
CA SER A 37 1.27 30.00 13.83
C SER A 37 1.90 29.48 12.55
N GLY A 38 2.03 28.14 12.45
CA GLY A 38 2.44 27.48 11.23
C GLY A 38 1.41 27.76 10.14
N SER A 39 1.60 28.86 9.43
CA SER A 39 0.94 29.11 8.16
C SER A 39 1.44 28.03 7.23
N THR A 40 0.67 26.96 7.00
CA THR A 40 0.86 26.07 5.86
C THR A 40 0.71 26.91 4.63
N ALA A 41 1.84 27.27 4.02
CA ALA A 41 1.86 28.01 2.76
C ALA A 41 1.03 27.18 1.74
N ALA A 42 0.03 27.82 1.15
CA ALA A 42 -0.77 27.16 0.11
C ALA A 42 0.15 26.67 -1.00
N ALA A 43 -0.06 25.43 -1.44
CA ALA A 43 0.74 24.84 -2.51
C ALA A 43 0.68 25.73 -3.76
N LYS A 44 1.85 25.98 -4.36
CA LYS A 44 1.96 26.83 -5.55
C LYS A 44 1.56 26.02 -6.78
N ALA A 45 0.66 26.56 -7.59
CA ALA A 45 0.33 26.00 -8.90
C ALA A 45 1.56 26.02 -9.83
N VAL A 46 1.92 24.86 -10.39
CA VAL A 46 3.07 24.67 -11.26
C VAL A 46 2.65 23.95 -12.54
N GLY A 47 3.22 24.32 -13.68
CA GLY A 47 2.97 23.68 -14.97
C GLY A 47 1.57 23.92 -15.52
N LYS A 48 1.09 22.99 -16.33
CA LYS A 48 -0.21 23.06 -17.02
C LYS A 48 -1.35 22.56 -16.11
N LYS A 49 -2.54 23.11 -16.28
CA LYS A 49 -3.75 22.51 -15.70
C LYS A 49 -4.06 21.20 -16.40
N ILE A 50 -4.17 20.12 -15.65
CA ILE A 50 -4.51 18.80 -16.17
C ILE A 50 -5.66 18.17 -15.35
N ASN A 51 -6.52 17.44 -16.04
CA ASN A 51 -7.49 16.54 -15.42
C ASN A 51 -6.89 15.14 -15.41
N ALA A 52 -6.45 14.68 -14.26
CA ALA A 52 -5.93 13.34 -14.05
C ALA A 52 -7.05 12.44 -13.52
N CYS A 53 -7.23 11.30 -14.16
CA CYS A 53 -8.32 10.39 -13.87
C CYS A 53 -7.79 8.99 -13.58
N MET A 54 -8.48 8.23 -12.73
CA MET A 54 -8.07 6.89 -12.34
C MET A 54 -9.22 5.90 -12.49
N VAL A 55 -8.94 4.71 -13.01
CA VAL A 55 -9.84 3.56 -12.96
C VAL A 55 -9.25 2.57 -11.97
N LEU A 56 -10.02 2.24 -10.94
CA LEU A 56 -9.66 1.22 -9.95
C LEU A 56 -10.16 -0.15 -10.40
N ASP A 57 -9.41 -1.18 -10.08
CA ASP A 57 -9.86 -2.56 -10.27
C ASP A 57 -10.92 -2.99 -9.26
N THR A 58 -11.25 -4.27 -9.23
CA THR A 58 -12.31 -4.84 -8.38
C THR A 58 -12.00 -4.82 -6.88
N GLY A 59 -10.81 -4.37 -6.46
CA GLY A 59 -10.42 -4.28 -5.04
C GLY A 59 -11.15 -3.17 -4.27
N GLY A 60 -11.61 -2.13 -4.97
CA GLY A 60 -12.22 -0.95 -4.34
C GLY A 60 -11.20 -0.02 -3.68
N VAL A 61 -11.59 1.24 -3.42
CA VAL A 61 -10.69 2.28 -2.90
C VAL A 61 -10.33 2.12 -1.42
N ASP A 62 -11.13 1.34 -0.69
CA ASP A 62 -10.97 1.13 0.77
C ASP A 62 -10.32 -0.22 1.12
N ASP A 63 -9.50 -0.77 0.19
CA ASP A 63 -8.85 -2.07 0.35
C ASP A 63 -7.71 -2.07 1.41
N ARG A 64 -7.41 -0.92 1.99
CA ARG A 64 -6.33 -0.71 2.99
C ARG A 64 -4.94 -1.07 2.47
N SER A 65 -4.77 -1.12 1.15
CA SER A 65 -3.58 -1.63 0.50
C SER A 65 -3.39 -0.95 -0.87
N PHE A 66 -3.58 -1.68 -1.95
CA PHE A 66 -3.21 -1.39 -3.33
C PHE A 66 -3.96 -0.19 -3.95
N ASN A 67 -5.30 -0.26 -4.02
CA ASN A 67 -6.11 0.78 -4.64
C ASN A 67 -6.10 2.07 -3.80
N GLN A 68 -6.23 1.92 -2.47
CA GLN A 68 -6.17 3.07 -1.56
C GLN A 68 -4.85 3.82 -1.70
N SER A 69 -3.71 3.11 -1.70
CA SER A 69 -2.39 3.73 -1.81
C SER A 69 -2.18 4.40 -3.18
N SER A 70 -2.71 3.82 -4.26
CA SER A 70 -2.67 4.44 -5.59
C SER A 70 -3.48 5.73 -5.65
N TRP A 71 -4.68 5.74 -5.06
CA TRP A 71 -5.51 6.93 -4.92
C TRP A 71 -4.87 7.99 -4.02
N ASP A 72 -4.19 7.59 -2.95
CA ASP A 72 -3.44 8.50 -2.08
C ASP A 72 -2.33 9.23 -2.86
N GLY A 73 -1.71 8.58 -3.83
CA GLY A 73 -0.78 9.22 -4.76
C GLY A 73 -1.42 10.33 -5.60
N MET A 74 -2.65 10.12 -6.09
CA MET A 74 -3.40 11.16 -6.77
C MET A 74 -3.72 12.34 -5.84
N LYS A 75 -4.18 12.05 -4.62
CA LYS A 75 -4.45 13.09 -3.60
C LYS A 75 -3.20 13.88 -3.24
N ALA A 76 -2.07 13.20 -3.06
CA ALA A 76 -0.79 13.84 -2.78
C ALA A 76 -0.33 14.74 -3.93
N ALA A 77 -0.50 14.31 -5.19
CA ALA A 77 -0.18 15.11 -6.36
C ALA A 77 -1.06 16.38 -6.45
N ASN A 78 -2.38 16.26 -6.22
CA ASN A 78 -3.29 17.40 -6.18
C ASN A 78 -2.96 18.37 -5.04
N ALA A 79 -2.70 17.85 -3.84
CA ALA A 79 -2.33 18.67 -2.68
C ALA A 79 -1.01 19.44 -2.90
N ALA A 80 -0.05 18.83 -3.61
CA ALA A 80 1.23 19.44 -3.94
C ALA A 80 1.11 20.44 -5.11
N ASN A 81 0.16 20.26 -6.02
CA ASN A 81 -0.04 21.10 -7.19
C ASN A 81 -1.53 21.26 -7.56
N PRO A 82 -2.16 22.42 -7.23
CA PRO A 82 -3.58 22.68 -7.53
C PRO A 82 -3.95 22.66 -9.01
N ASN A 83 -2.96 22.68 -9.93
CA ASN A 83 -3.20 22.50 -11.36
C ASN A 83 -3.53 21.06 -11.76
N ILE A 84 -3.41 20.09 -10.83
CA ILE A 84 -3.76 18.69 -11.06
C ILE A 84 -5.14 18.41 -10.45
N SER A 85 -6.20 18.47 -11.26
CA SER A 85 -7.53 18.04 -10.82
C SER A 85 -7.62 16.52 -10.89
N ILE A 86 -8.23 15.89 -9.88
CA ILE A 86 -8.26 14.43 -9.75
C ILE A 86 -9.68 13.88 -9.63
N LYS A 87 -9.91 12.70 -10.19
CA LYS A 87 -11.11 11.88 -9.95
C LYS A 87 -10.80 10.41 -10.18
N TYR A 88 -11.60 9.53 -9.59
CA TYR A 88 -11.53 8.10 -9.88
C TYR A 88 -12.90 7.52 -10.22
N VAL A 89 -12.89 6.34 -10.83
CA VAL A 89 -14.06 5.50 -11.09
C VAL A 89 -13.72 4.09 -10.60
N PRO A 90 -14.53 3.50 -9.72
CA PRO A 90 -14.34 2.12 -9.30
C PRO A 90 -14.88 1.17 -10.37
N SER A 91 -14.36 -0.07 -10.37
CA SER A 91 -14.91 -1.16 -11.16
C SER A 91 -15.40 -2.27 -10.24
N ASN A 92 -16.60 -2.79 -10.49
CA ASN A 92 -17.15 -3.91 -9.72
C ASN A 92 -16.80 -5.26 -10.35
N SER A 93 -16.47 -5.25 -11.64
CA SER A 93 -16.07 -6.43 -12.39
C SER A 93 -15.14 -6.07 -13.55
N GLY A 94 -14.52 -7.06 -14.17
CA GLY A 94 -13.71 -6.84 -15.37
C GLY A 94 -14.49 -6.27 -16.57
N ALA A 95 -15.82 -6.45 -16.60
CA ALA A 95 -16.69 -5.87 -17.63
C ALA A 95 -16.75 -4.34 -17.56
N ASP A 96 -16.43 -3.75 -16.41
CA ASP A 96 -16.48 -2.30 -16.21
C ASP A 96 -15.21 -1.60 -16.71
N TYR A 97 -14.10 -2.30 -16.93
CA TYR A 97 -12.81 -1.69 -17.26
C TYR A 97 -12.87 -0.88 -18.55
N THR A 98 -13.29 -1.48 -19.66
CA THR A 98 -13.39 -0.77 -20.96
C THR A 98 -14.37 0.39 -20.93
N PRO A 99 -15.62 0.26 -20.43
CA PRO A 99 -16.53 1.39 -20.28
C PRO A 99 -15.95 2.54 -19.43
N ASN A 100 -15.30 2.23 -18.31
CA ASN A 100 -14.72 3.23 -17.43
C ASN A 100 -13.56 3.98 -18.11
N LEU A 101 -12.63 3.25 -18.74
CA LEU A 101 -11.51 3.84 -19.49
C LEU A 101 -12.03 4.74 -20.63
N THR A 102 -13.00 4.26 -21.41
CA THR A 102 -13.63 5.03 -22.50
C THR A 102 -14.27 6.31 -21.99
N LYS A 103 -15.08 6.21 -20.92
CA LYS A 103 -15.75 7.36 -20.30
C LYS A 103 -14.76 8.43 -19.86
N LEU A 104 -13.63 8.03 -19.27
CA LEU A 104 -12.61 8.98 -18.82
C LEU A 104 -11.84 9.58 -19.98
N ALA A 105 -11.46 8.78 -20.97
CA ALA A 105 -10.74 9.23 -22.16
C ALA A 105 -11.55 10.22 -23.00
N THR A 106 -12.87 10.00 -23.14
CA THR A 106 -13.77 10.91 -23.87
C THR A 106 -14.29 12.06 -23.02
N GLY A 107 -14.20 11.92 -21.69
CA GLY A 107 -14.70 12.89 -20.71
C GLY A 107 -13.72 14.00 -20.32
N GLY A 108 -12.69 14.26 -21.14
CA GLY A 108 -11.76 15.39 -20.98
C GLY A 108 -10.62 15.14 -19.97
N CYS A 109 -10.31 13.87 -19.63
CA CYS A 109 -9.10 13.56 -18.90
C CYS A 109 -7.87 13.69 -19.80
N ALA A 110 -6.88 14.47 -19.36
CA ALA A 110 -5.59 14.59 -20.06
C ALA A 110 -4.75 13.31 -19.89
N THR A 111 -4.91 12.67 -18.73
CA THR A 111 -4.31 11.38 -18.44
C THR A 111 -5.26 10.46 -17.69
N VAL A 112 -5.18 9.16 -17.98
CA VAL A 112 -5.98 8.11 -17.33
C VAL A 112 -5.02 7.06 -16.77
N ILE A 113 -5.11 6.81 -15.46
CA ILE A 113 -4.32 5.80 -14.76
C ILE A 113 -5.20 4.58 -14.50
N GLY A 114 -4.84 3.43 -15.05
CA GLY A 114 -5.38 2.14 -14.67
C GLY A 114 -4.66 1.61 -13.42
N VAL A 115 -5.40 1.07 -12.46
CA VAL A 115 -4.80 0.48 -11.26
C VAL A 115 -5.08 -1.01 -11.24
N GLY A 116 -4.02 -1.79 -11.44
CA GLY A 116 -4.04 -3.24 -11.37
C GLY A 116 -3.93 -3.95 -12.72
N GLY A 117 -3.05 -4.93 -12.78
CA GLY A 117 -2.75 -5.72 -13.99
C GLY A 117 -3.93 -6.51 -14.56
N LEU A 118 -5.08 -6.56 -13.86
CA LEU A 118 -6.31 -7.18 -14.39
C LEU A 118 -6.90 -6.44 -15.58
N MET A 119 -6.58 -5.13 -15.74
CA MET A 119 -7.09 -4.32 -16.84
C MET A 119 -6.07 -4.02 -17.94
N SER A 120 -4.90 -4.67 -17.93
CA SER A 120 -3.77 -4.34 -18.81
C SER A 120 -4.14 -4.34 -20.30
N ASP A 121 -4.86 -5.35 -20.77
CA ASP A 121 -5.31 -5.39 -22.16
C ASP A 121 -6.33 -4.31 -22.48
N ASN A 122 -7.16 -3.91 -21.50
CA ASN A 122 -8.14 -2.84 -21.65
C ASN A 122 -7.44 -1.48 -21.74
N VAL A 123 -6.44 -1.20 -20.88
CA VAL A 123 -5.66 0.05 -20.91
C VAL A 123 -4.88 0.15 -22.21
N LYS A 124 -4.20 -0.93 -22.64
CA LYS A 124 -3.48 -0.99 -23.91
C LYS A 124 -4.40 -0.72 -25.11
N SER A 125 -5.60 -1.27 -25.11
CA SER A 125 -6.59 -1.06 -26.15
C SER A 125 -7.11 0.39 -26.12
N ALA A 126 -7.35 0.96 -24.94
CA ALA A 126 -7.75 2.35 -24.78
C ALA A 126 -6.65 3.32 -25.25
N ALA A 127 -5.39 3.08 -24.89
CA ALA A 127 -4.26 3.90 -25.34
C ALA A 127 -4.15 3.92 -26.89
N LYS A 128 -4.37 2.79 -27.53
CA LYS A 128 -4.42 2.70 -29.00
C LYS A 128 -5.63 3.45 -29.60
N ALA A 129 -6.79 3.36 -28.96
CA ALA A 129 -8.02 3.99 -29.45
C ALA A 129 -8.05 5.52 -29.24
N TYR A 130 -7.36 6.02 -28.21
CA TYR A 130 -7.36 7.44 -27.82
C TYR A 130 -5.91 8.01 -27.81
N PRO A 131 -5.25 8.17 -28.97
CA PRO A 131 -3.83 8.52 -29.05
C PRO A 131 -3.49 9.95 -28.54
N LYS A 132 -4.50 10.79 -28.30
CA LYS A 132 -4.34 12.13 -27.72
C LYS A 132 -4.46 12.15 -26.18
N VAL A 133 -4.85 11.05 -25.57
CA VAL A 133 -4.92 10.86 -24.11
C VAL A 133 -3.71 10.07 -23.68
N HIS A 134 -3.09 10.46 -22.58
CA HIS A 134 -1.99 9.73 -21.99
C HIS A 134 -2.50 8.70 -21.00
N PHE A 135 -1.95 7.51 -21.06
CA PHE A 135 -2.32 6.42 -20.15
C PHE A 135 -1.12 6.03 -19.29
N ALA A 136 -1.40 5.64 -18.06
CA ALA A 136 -0.46 4.92 -17.24
C ALA A 136 -1.16 3.72 -16.60
N GLU A 137 -0.40 2.72 -16.20
CA GLU A 137 -0.97 1.58 -15.47
C GLU A 137 -0.03 1.10 -14.38
N VAL A 138 -0.62 0.89 -13.20
CA VAL A 138 0.07 0.28 -12.08
C VAL A 138 0.04 -1.24 -12.25
N ASP A 139 1.21 -1.86 -12.12
CA ASP A 139 1.44 -3.31 -12.25
C ASP A 139 1.34 -3.86 -13.68
N SER A 140 1.62 -3.01 -14.66
CA SER A 140 1.71 -3.44 -16.06
C SER A 140 2.84 -2.72 -16.78
N PRO A 141 3.49 -3.35 -17.76
CA PRO A 141 4.45 -2.65 -18.61
C PRO A 141 3.76 -1.68 -19.56
N GLY A 142 4.29 -0.47 -19.65
CA GLY A 142 3.90 0.53 -20.64
C GLY A 142 4.39 0.17 -22.02
N THR A 143 3.59 0.48 -23.03
CA THR A 143 3.91 0.20 -24.43
C THR A 143 3.50 1.34 -25.35
N GLY A 144 4.31 1.65 -26.35
CA GLY A 144 4.01 2.71 -27.30
C GLY A 144 4.25 4.13 -26.76
N ALA A 145 3.68 5.12 -27.46
CA ALA A 145 4.02 6.53 -27.25
C ALA A 145 3.18 7.25 -26.18
N ASN A 146 2.05 6.66 -25.76
CA ASN A 146 1.11 7.28 -24.84
C ASN A 146 0.66 6.36 -23.69
N PHE A 147 1.42 5.28 -23.43
CA PHE A 147 1.14 4.35 -22.35
C PHE A 147 2.40 4.07 -21.52
N TYR A 148 2.37 4.48 -20.27
CA TYR A 148 3.46 4.36 -19.29
C TYR A 148 3.19 3.28 -18.26
N GLY A 149 4.16 2.42 -18.00
CA GLY A 149 4.08 1.39 -16.96
C GLY A 149 4.63 1.86 -15.62
N ILE A 150 3.89 1.65 -14.55
CA ILE A 150 4.34 1.87 -13.17
C ILE A 150 4.46 0.51 -12.51
N GLN A 151 5.62 -0.09 -12.60
CA GLN A 151 5.90 -1.45 -12.17
C GLN A 151 6.74 -1.48 -10.90
N TYR A 152 6.74 -2.59 -10.20
CA TYR A 152 7.50 -2.78 -8.96
C TYR A 152 8.10 -4.18 -8.89
N ASN A 153 9.38 -4.27 -8.57
CA ASN A 153 10.04 -5.55 -8.31
C ASN A 153 9.80 -5.96 -6.85
N THR A 154 8.58 -6.36 -6.56
CA THR A 154 8.13 -6.71 -5.22
C THR A 154 8.70 -8.04 -4.73
N ALA A 155 9.30 -8.87 -5.61
CA ALA A 155 10.08 -10.02 -5.18
C ALA A 155 11.23 -9.62 -4.25
N GLN A 156 11.84 -8.44 -4.47
CA GLN A 156 12.91 -7.96 -3.60
C GLN A 156 12.45 -7.70 -2.16
N ALA A 157 11.27 -7.06 -1.99
CA ALA A 157 10.72 -6.81 -0.67
C ALA A 157 10.08 -8.07 -0.07
N GLY A 158 9.45 -8.92 -0.90
CA GLY A 158 8.97 -10.24 -0.52
C GLY A 158 10.07 -11.11 0.06
N PHE A 159 11.28 -11.08 -0.55
CA PHE A 159 12.46 -11.79 -0.06
C PHE A 159 12.85 -11.36 1.37
N LEU A 160 12.90 -10.05 1.63
CA LEU A 160 13.14 -9.55 2.98
C LEU A 160 12.04 -9.99 3.95
N GLY A 161 10.78 -9.99 3.50
CA GLY A 161 9.63 -10.48 4.27
C GLY A 161 9.75 -11.96 4.61
N GLY A 162 10.12 -12.79 3.64
CA GLY A 162 10.36 -14.23 3.85
C GLY A 162 11.49 -14.50 4.83
N TYR A 163 12.60 -13.77 4.71
CA TYR A 163 13.72 -13.84 5.67
C TYR A 163 13.26 -13.46 7.07
N LEU A 164 12.52 -12.36 7.23
CA LEU A 164 11.96 -11.92 8.50
C LEU A 164 11.03 -12.99 9.10
N ALA A 165 10.07 -13.50 8.32
CA ALA A 165 9.14 -14.51 8.78
C ALA A 165 9.86 -15.79 9.24
N ALA A 166 10.85 -16.24 8.47
CA ALA A 166 11.65 -17.42 8.80
C ALA A 166 12.48 -17.24 10.07
N SER A 167 12.93 -16.02 10.36
CA SER A 167 13.69 -15.72 11.58
C SER A 167 12.82 -15.66 12.84
N LEU A 168 11.54 -15.30 12.69
CA LEU A 168 10.61 -15.09 13.81
C LEU A 168 9.70 -16.27 14.12
N THR A 169 9.54 -17.22 13.18
CA THR A 169 8.66 -18.37 13.38
C THR A 169 9.10 -19.22 14.57
N LYS A 170 8.12 -19.68 15.35
CA LYS A 170 8.33 -20.59 16.48
C LYS A 170 8.01 -22.04 16.12
N THR A 171 7.17 -22.24 15.10
CA THR A 171 6.76 -23.58 14.65
C THR A 171 7.67 -24.14 13.55
N GLY A 172 8.50 -23.30 12.94
CA GLY A 172 9.25 -23.66 11.74
C GLY A 172 8.38 -23.74 10.48
N LYS A 173 7.16 -23.19 10.51
CA LYS A 173 6.27 -23.11 9.36
C LYS A 173 5.70 -21.70 9.20
N VAL A 174 5.87 -21.16 8.03
CA VAL A 174 5.29 -19.87 7.63
C VAL A 174 4.38 -20.08 6.42
N GLY A 175 3.51 -19.15 6.12
CA GLY A 175 2.59 -19.28 4.99
C GLY A 175 2.50 -18.03 4.14
N THR A 176 2.18 -18.19 2.86
CA THR A 176 1.76 -17.10 2.00
C THR A 176 0.60 -17.56 1.11
N TRP A 177 -0.31 -16.66 0.81
CA TRP A 177 -1.42 -16.92 -0.10
C TRP A 177 -1.81 -15.64 -0.84
N GLY A 178 -2.38 -15.80 -2.03
CA GLY A 178 -2.74 -14.67 -2.89
C GLY A 178 -4.24 -14.42 -3.01
N GLY A 179 -4.60 -13.23 -3.48
CA GLY A 179 -5.97 -12.93 -3.92
C GLY A 179 -6.33 -13.71 -5.16
N LEU A 180 -5.56 -13.54 -6.22
CA LEU A 180 -5.68 -14.24 -7.50
C LEU A 180 -4.30 -14.73 -7.96
N ASN A 181 -4.27 -15.79 -8.79
CA ASN A 181 -3.03 -16.29 -9.37
C ASN A 181 -2.66 -15.45 -10.62
N ILE A 182 -2.06 -14.29 -10.38
CA ILE A 182 -1.60 -13.35 -11.41
C ILE A 182 -0.19 -12.85 -11.09
N PRO A 183 0.62 -12.45 -12.08
CA PRO A 183 2.02 -12.06 -11.86
C PRO A 183 2.24 -10.99 -10.79
N PRO A 184 1.44 -9.90 -10.67
CA PRO A 184 1.62 -8.90 -9.61
C PRO A 184 1.41 -9.43 -8.18
N VAL A 185 0.76 -10.59 -8.02
CA VAL A 185 0.56 -11.28 -6.75
C VAL A 185 1.66 -12.32 -6.54
N THR A 186 1.90 -13.17 -7.53
CA THR A 186 2.85 -14.29 -7.37
C THR A 186 4.28 -13.83 -7.22
N ILE A 187 4.67 -12.69 -7.78
CA ILE A 187 6.00 -12.09 -7.59
C ILE A 187 6.33 -11.83 -6.11
N TYR A 188 5.37 -11.44 -5.29
CA TYR A 188 5.57 -11.31 -3.84
C TYR A 188 5.77 -12.66 -3.17
N MET A 189 4.96 -13.67 -3.60
CA MET A 189 4.99 -15.01 -3.05
C MET A 189 6.28 -15.74 -3.43
N ASP A 190 6.79 -15.52 -4.64
CA ASP A 190 8.11 -16.00 -5.10
C ASP A 190 9.20 -15.43 -4.19
N GLY A 191 9.28 -14.11 -4.08
CA GLY A 191 10.27 -13.47 -3.23
C GLY A 191 10.18 -13.94 -1.77
N PHE A 192 8.98 -14.09 -1.23
CA PHE A 192 8.79 -14.59 0.13
C PHE A 192 9.35 -16.01 0.29
N GLN A 193 9.07 -16.91 -0.63
CA GLN A 193 9.62 -18.27 -0.60
C GLN A 193 11.13 -18.26 -0.71
N GLU A 194 11.69 -17.54 -1.68
CA GLU A 194 13.14 -17.43 -1.89
C GLU A 194 13.85 -16.86 -0.64
N GLY A 195 13.22 -15.88 0.03
CA GLY A 195 13.73 -15.31 1.28
C GLY A 195 13.79 -16.32 2.43
N VAL A 196 12.77 -17.18 2.56
CA VAL A 196 12.77 -18.30 3.54
C VAL A 196 13.85 -19.32 3.20
N GLU A 197 13.98 -19.70 1.94
CA GLU A 197 15.00 -20.66 1.48
C GLU A 197 16.41 -20.12 1.69
N TYR A 198 16.63 -18.82 1.46
CA TYR A 198 17.88 -18.15 1.73
C TYR A 198 18.20 -18.14 3.23
N TYR A 199 17.24 -17.80 4.11
CA TYR A 199 17.38 -17.90 5.56
C TYR A 199 17.78 -19.32 5.99
N ASN A 200 17.08 -20.33 5.47
CA ASN A 200 17.38 -21.73 5.76
C ASN A 200 18.84 -22.09 5.44
N THR A 201 19.32 -21.65 4.28
CA THR A 201 20.71 -21.89 3.85
C THR A 201 21.71 -21.19 4.76
N GLN A 202 21.49 -19.89 5.06
CA GLN A 202 22.42 -19.09 5.86
C GLN A 202 22.46 -19.56 7.33
N MET A 203 21.32 -19.89 7.90
CA MET A 203 21.17 -20.23 9.33
C MET A 203 21.13 -21.74 9.59
N LYS A 204 21.29 -22.57 8.56
CA LYS A 204 21.19 -24.05 8.63
C LYS A 204 19.88 -24.51 9.31
N LYS A 205 18.77 -23.92 8.86
CA LYS A 205 17.40 -24.21 9.33
C LYS A 205 16.61 -24.94 8.25
N SER A 206 15.36 -25.30 8.56
CA SER A 206 14.44 -26.00 7.66
C SER A 206 13.02 -25.47 7.81
N VAL A 207 12.87 -24.16 7.82
CA VAL A 207 11.54 -23.51 7.83
C VAL A 207 10.80 -23.85 6.54
N GLN A 208 9.54 -24.25 6.67
CA GLN A 208 8.67 -24.63 5.55
C GLN A 208 7.77 -23.45 5.17
N VAL A 209 7.55 -23.28 3.87
CA VAL A 209 6.55 -22.34 3.31
C VAL A 209 5.30 -23.13 2.95
N LEU A 210 4.16 -22.72 3.49
CA LEU A 210 2.85 -23.25 3.11
C LEU A 210 2.17 -22.30 2.13
N GLY A 211 1.42 -22.85 1.19
CA GLY A 211 0.54 -22.09 0.30
C GLY A 211 1.15 -21.52 -0.96
N TRP A 212 2.43 -21.77 -1.23
CA TRP A 212 3.07 -21.45 -2.50
C TRP A 212 4.23 -22.38 -2.82
N ASP A 213 4.32 -22.72 -4.07
CA ASP A 213 5.46 -23.42 -4.68
C ASP A 213 5.80 -22.72 -6.02
N GLU A 214 6.88 -21.96 -6.00
CA GLU A 214 7.35 -21.19 -7.15
C GLU A 214 7.68 -22.07 -8.36
N LYS A 215 8.26 -23.25 -8.13
CA LYS A 215 8.68 -24.15 -9.22
C LYS A 215 7.50 -24.71 -10.01
N THR A 216 6.44 -25.07 -9.30
CA THR A 216 5.23 -25.61 -9.91
C THR A 216 4.18 -24.55 -10.22
N LYS A 217 4.37 -23.31 -9.72
CA LYS A 217 3.41 -22.18 -9.76
C LYS A 217 2.05 -22.54 -9.18
N LYS A 218 2.05 -23.45 -8.19
CA LYS A 218 0.85 -23.88 -7.48
C LYS A 218 0.81 -23.27 -6.10
N GLY A 219 -0.38 -22.82 -5.72
CA GLY A 219 -0.53 -22.19 -4.41
C GLY A 219 -1.97 -22.05 -3.96
N THR A 220 -2.14 -21.38 -2.84
CA THR A 220 -3.43 -21.11 -2.23
C THR A 220 -3.86 -19.68 -2.54
N PHE A 221 -5.09 -19.54 -3.03
CA PHE A 221 -5.67 -18.25 -3.39
C PHE A 221 -7.08 -18.14 -2.80
N SER A 222 -7.46 -16.95 -2.33
CA SER A 222 -8.83 -16.67 -1.90
C SER A 222 -9.80 -16.53 -3.08
N ASN A 223 -9.28 -16.40 -4.29
CA ASN A 223 -10.02 -16.07 -5.52
C ASN A 223 -10.85 -14.78 -5.39
N SER A 224 -10.34 -13.81 -4.60
CA SER A 224 -10.96 -12.51 -4.38
C SER A 224 -9.95 -11.53 -3.77
N PHE A 225 -10.07 -10.24 -4.12
CA PHE A 225 -9.38 -9.16 -3.43
C PHE A 225 -10.24 -8.45 -2.37
N THR A 226 -11.52 -8.86 -2.22
CA THR A 226 -12.49 -8.19 -1.33
C THR A 226 -13.10 -9.11 -0.27
N ASP A 227 -13.13 -10.42 -0.50
CA ASP A 227 -13.80 -11.38 0.39
C ASP A 227 -12.95 -11.71 1.62
N GLN A 228 -13.19 -10.97 2.71
CA GLN A 228 -12.49 -11.15 3.99
C GLN A 228 -12.79 -12.51 4.64
N ASN A 229 -13.97 -13.09 4.41
CA ASN A 229 -14.32 -14.40 4.96
C ASN A 229 -13.48 -15.51 4.33
N LYS A 230 -13.28 -15.46 3.01
CA LYS A 230 -12.36 -16.37 2.32
C LYS A 230 -10.92 -16.17 2.82
N GLY A 231 -10.46 -14.93 2.95
CA GLY A 231 -9.13 -14.64 3.49
C GLY A 231 -8.93 -15.18 4.91
N LYS A 232 -9.95 -15.05 5.78
CA LYS A 232 -9.94 -15.63 7.13
C LYS A 232 -9.86 -17.15 7.09
N SER A 233 -10.67 -17.79 6.26
CA SER A 233 -10.72 -19.25 6.15
C SER A 233 -9.39 -19.83 5.65
N VAL A 234 -8.79 -19.21 4.61
CA VAL A 234 -7.47 -19.61 4.11
C VAL A 234 -6.41 -19.50 5.20
N SER A 235 -6.38 -18.37 5.92
CA SER A 235 -5.39 -18.16 6.98
C SER A 235 -5.58 -19.12 8.16
N GLN A 236 -6.82 -19.41 8.55
CA GLN A 236 -7.12 -20.41 9.59
C GLN A 236 -6.68 -21.80 9.17
N SER A 237 -6.89 -22.18 7.91
CA SER A 237 -6.42 -23.47 7.37
C SER A 237 -4.90 -23.59 7.44
N MET A 238 -4.16 -22.55 7.05
CA MET A 238 -2.70 -22.55 7.16
C MET A 238 -2.23 -22.64 8.62
N ALA A 239 -2.88 -21.90 9.53
CA ALA A 239 -2.57 -21.97 10.95
C ALA A 239 -2.85 -23.37 11.52
N SER A 240 -3.92 -24.04 11.11
CA SER A 240 -4.23 -25.43 11.51
C SER A 240 -3.18 -26.43 10.98
N ASN A 241 -2.51 -26.10 9.86
CA ASN A 241 -1.39 -26.89 9.33
C ASN A 241 -0.03 -26.48 9.94
N GLY A 242 -0.06 -25.60 10.94
CA GLY A 242 1.09 -25.24 11.76
C GLY A 242 1.81 -23.95 11.39
N ALA A 243 1.35 -23.18 10.40
CA ALA A 243 1.92 -21.86 10.15
C ALA A 243 1.59 -20.90 11.30
N ASP A 244 2.60 -20.22 11.83
CA ASP A 244 2.44 -19.21 12.88
C ASP A 244 2.67 -17.77 12.40
N ILE A 245 3.19 -17.61 11.17
CA ILE A 245 3.28 -16.32 10.47
C ILE A 245 2.75 -16.49 9.06
N ILE A 246 1.82 -15.62 8.64
CA ILE A 246 1.21 -15.66 7.31
C ILE A 246 1.34 -14.32 6.60
N PHE A 247 1.74 -14.37 5.35
CA PHE A 247 1.81 -13.22 4.43
C PHE A 247 0.69 -13.31 3.39
N PRO A 248 -0.46 -12.62 3.55
CA PRO A 248 -1.51 -12.51 2.57
C PRO A 248 -1.17 -11.46 1.50
N VAL A 249 -1.16 -11.85 0.22
CA VAL A 249 -0.99 -10.94 -0.92
C VAL A 249 -2.35 -10.77 -1.61
N ALA A 250 -3.27 -10.04 -0.96
CA ALA A 250 -4.69 -10.17 -1.29
C ALA A 250 -5.54 -8.90 -1.05
N GLY A 251 -4.94 -7.71 -0.94
CA GLY A 251 -5.69 -6.46 -0.74
C GLY A 251 -6.67 -6.57 0.43
N GLY A 252 -7.93 -6.15 0.24
CA GLY A 252 -8.98 -6.19 1.25
C GLY A 252 -9.29 -7.57 1.81
N SER A 253 -9.12 -8.67 1.02
CA SER A 253 -9.22 -10.04 1.55
C SER A 253 -8.17 -10.33 2.64
N GLY A 254 -7.03 -9.65 2.61
CA GLY A 254 -5.97 -9.73 3.62
C GLY A 254 -6.42 -9.34 5.02
N LEU A 255 -7.45 -8.47 5.16
CA LEU A 255 -8.07 -8.14 6.46
C LEU A 255 -8.63 -9.39 7.14
N GLY A 256 -9.02 -10.40 6.36
CA GLY A 256 -9.42 -11.71 6.87
C GLY A 256 -8.29 -12.43 7.61
N ALA A 257 -7.04 -12.31 7.17
CA ALA A 257 -5.89 -12.84 7.90
C ALA A 257 -5.69 -12.12 9.24
N GLY A 258 -5.89 -10.78 9.27
CA GLY A 258 -5.91 -10.00 10.51
C GLY A 258 -6.98 -10.51 11.49
N ALA A 259 -8.19 -10.78 10.99
CA ALA A 259 -9.27 -11.34 11.79
C ALA A 259 -8.97 -12.78 12.28
N ALA A 260 -8.27 -13.60 11.48
CA ALA A 260 -7.80 -14.92 11.91
C ALA A 260 -6.74 -14.81 13.02
N ALA A 261 -5.79 -13.89 12.88
CA ALA A 261 -4.76 -13.63 13.88
C ALA A 261 -5.38 -13.15 15.20
N GLN A 262 -6.36 -12.26 15.14
CA GLN A 262 -7.13 -11.83 16.30
C GLN A 262 -7.86 -12.99 16.96
N ALA A 263 -8.57 -13.82 16.20
CA ALA A 263 -9.31 -14.98 16.70
C ALA A 263 -8.41 -16.04 17.32
N SER A 264 -7.15 -16.14 16.90
CA SER A 264 -6.15 -17.04 17.48
C SER A 264 -5.61 -16.57 18.84
N GLY A 265 -6.04 -15.41 19.34
CA GLY A 265 -5.45 -14.77 20.52
C GLY A 265 -4.01 -14.30 20.29
N GLY A 266 -3.61 -14.07 19.03
CA GLY A 266 -2.26 -13.65 18.64
C GLY A 266 -1.22 -14.78 18.55
N LYS A 267 -1.65 -16.04 18.59
CA LYS A 267 -0.79 -17.20 18.28
C LYS A 267 -0.38 -17.17 16.80
N LEU A 268 -1.30 -16.82 15.92
CA LEU A 268 -1.03 -16.50 14.54
C LEU A 268 -0.60 -15.02 14.44
N LYS A 269 0.47 -14.77 13.70
CA LYS A 269 0.92 -13.44 13.30
C LYS A 269 0.76 -13.27 11.80
N ILE A 270 0.76 -12.03 11.34
CA ILE A 270 0.65 -11.72 9.92
C ILE A 270 1.74 -10.75 9.50
N MET A 271 2.03 -10.71 8.21
CA MET A 271 2.70 -9.61 7.52
C MET A 271 1.68 -8.87 6.67
N TRP A 272 1.83 -7.56 6.53
CA TRP A 272 0.95 -6.78 5.66
C TRP A 272 1.57 -6.59 4.27
N VAL A 273 0.76 -6.20 3.30
CA VAL A 273 1.16 -6.03 1.90
C VAL A 273 0.92 -4.60 1.43
N ASP A 274 1.74 -4.10 0.52
CA ASP A 274 1.73 -2.82 -0.19
C ASP A 274 1.99 -1.60 0.69
N THR A 275 1.39 -1.49 1.85
CA THR A 275 1.46 -0.33 2.76
C THR A 275 1.98 -0.74 4.14
N ASP A 276 2.30 0.23 5.00
CA ASP A 276 2.45 -0.06 6.43
C ASP A 276 1.09 -0.43 7.02
N GLY A 277 0.96 -1.69 7.42
CA GLY A 277 -0.28 -2.22 7.97
C GLY A 277 -0.66 -1.61 9.32
N CYS A 278 0.30 -1.11 10.09
CA CYS A 278 0.00 -0.41 11.34
C CYS A 278 -0.66 0.95 11.10
N GLU A 279 -0.49 1.54 9.93
CA GLU A 279 -1.19 2.75 9.50
C GLU A 279 -2.51 2.42 8.80
N SER A 280 -2.48 1.53 7.81
CA SER A 280 -3.63 1.28 6.93
C SER A 280 -4.67 0.31 7.50
N ALA A 281 -4.25 -0.67 8.31
CA ALA A 281 -5.08 -1.68 8.98
C ALA A 281 -4.80 -1.73 10.49
N ALA A 282 -4.79 -0.55 11.14
CA ALA A 282 -4.35 -0.31 12.51
C ALA A 282 -5.01 -1.24 13.56
N GLN A 283 -6.26 -1.67 13.33
CA GLN A 283 -6.96 -2.60 14.22
C GLN A 283 -6.26 -3.95 14.36
N TYR A 284 -5.44 -4.33 13.40
CA TYR A 284 -4.67 -5.59 13.40
C TYR A 284 -3.18 -5.40 13.65
N CYS A 285 -2.71 -4.15 13.83
CA CYS A 285 -1.28 -3.82 13.99
C CYS A 285 -0.58 -4.73 15.02
N LYS A 286 -1.17 -4.94 16.20
CA LYS A 286 -0.58 -5.77 17.27
C LYS A 286 -0.32 -7.24 16.89
N TYR A 287 -0.86 -7.69 15.77
CA TYR A 287 -0.64 -9.03 15.25
C TYR A 287 0.36 -9.05 14.10
N MET A 288 0.82 -7.89 13.63
CA MET A 288 1.76 -7.76 12.51
C MET A 288 3.19 -7.89 12.99
N VAL A 289 4.00 -8.62 12.25
CA VAL A 289 5.46 -8.71 12.45
C VAL A 289 6.23 -7.86 11.47
N GLY A 290 5.63 -7.46 10.37
CA GLY A 290 6.21 -6.59 9.37
C GLY A 290 5.24 -6.28 8.26
N SER A 291 5.60 -5.32 7.42
CA SER A 291 4.86 -4.96 6.20
C SER A 291 5.79 -4.93 4.99
N VAL A 292 5.45 -5.69 3.96
CA VAL A 292 6.15 -5.70 2.67
C VAL A 292 5.56 -4.60 1.81
N THR A 293 6.27 -3.49 1.71
CA THR A 293 5.72 -2.25 1.14
C THR A 293 6.05 -2.07 -0.34
N LYS A 294 5.16 -1.34 -1.02
CA LYS A 294 5.21 -0.95 -2.42
C LYS A 294 4.79 0.51 -2.52
N ASN A 295 5.68 1.37 -2.96
CA ASN A 295 5.47 2.82 -2.96
C ASN A 295 4.57 3.27 -4.13
N LEU A 296 3.32 2.80 -4.12
CA LEU A 296 2.30 3.10 -5.12
C LEU A 296 2.02 4.60 -5.19
N SER A 297 1.83 5.21 -4.01
CA SER A 297 1.59 6.66 -3.90
C SER A 297 2.71 7.47 -4.54
N GLY A 298 3.97 7.14 -4.26
CA GLY A 298 5.13 7.82 -4.84
C GLY A 298 5.22 7.66 -6.36
N GLY A 299 4.95 6.45 -6.88
CA GLY A 299 4.97 6.19 -8.32
C GLY A 299 3.90 6.98 -9.08
N VAL A 300 2.66 6.98 -8.57
CA VAL A 300 1.55 7.75 -9.14
C VAL A 300 1.80 9.25 -9.05
N GLN A 301 2.28 9.75 -7.89
CA GLN A 301 2.60 11.16 -7.71
C GLN A 301 3.69 11.64 -8.67
N ALA A 302 4.76 10.85 -8.87
CA ALA A 302 5.85 11.18 -9.77
C ALA A 302 5.37 11.27 -11.23
N TYR A 303 4.54 10.31 -11.65
CA TYR A 303 3.91 10.34 -12.99
C TYR A 303 3.06 11.59 -13.19
N LEU A 304 2.22 11.95 -12.23
CA LEU A 304 1.35 13.12 -12.34
C LEU A 304 2.12 14.44 -12.30
N LYS A 305 3.20 14.51 -11.52
CA LYS A 305 4.09 15.68 -11.53
C LYS A 305 4.68 15.91 -12.92
N SER A 306 5.26 14.87 -13.54
CA SER A 306 5.79 14.95 -14.90
C SER A 306 4.72 15.34 -15.91
N SER A 307 3.50 14.80 -15.75
CA SER A 307 2.37 15.14 -16.62
C SER A 307 1.97 16.63 -16.53
N ALA A 308 1.95 17.20 -15.33
CA ALA A 308 1.67 18.62 -15.11
C ALA A 308 2.79 19.52 -15.65
N ASP A 309 4.03 19.09 -15.60
CA ASP A 309 5.18 19.77 -16.23
C ASP A 309 5.10 19.72 -17.77
N GLY A 310 4.15 18.96 -18.33
CA GLY A 310 3.93 18.81 -19.77
C GLY A 310 4.79 17.71 -20.40
N THR A 311 5.52 16.96 -19.57
CA THR A 311 6.33 15.80 -19.98
C THR A 311 5.59 14.52 -19.58
N TYR A 312 4.90 13.92 -20.54
CA TYR A 312 4.28 12.63 -20.30
C TYR A 312 5.32 11.52 -20.51
N PRO A 313 5.75 10.82 -19.48
CA PRO A 313 6.76 9.79 -19.63
C PRO A 313 6.25 8.61 -20.47
N THR A 314 7.16 7.93 -21.14
CA THR A 314 6.92 6.68 -21.88
C THR A 314 7.83 5.58 -21.35
N GLY A 315 7.55 4.33 -21.70
CA GLY A 315 8.29 3.19 -21.15
C GLY A 315 7.84 2.84 -19.75
N ASN A 316 8.78 2.55 -18.84
CA ASN A 316 8.47 1.98 -17.55
C ASN A 316 9.21 2.68 -16.40
N TYR A 317 8.50 2.85 -15.28
CA TYR A 317 9.10 2.97 -13.96
C TYR A 317 9.16 1.58 -13.33
N ILE A 318 10.27 1.25 -12.70
CA ILE A 318 10.41 0.04 -11.91
C ILE A 318 10.83 0.43 -10.49
N GLY A 319 9.91 0.26 -9.55
CA GLY A 319 10.18 0.43 -8.13
C GLY A 319 10.99 -0.75 -7.58
N THR A 320 12.09 -0.47 -6.90
CA THR A 320 13.04 -1.45 -6.36
C THR A 320 13.46 -1.09 -4.93
N LEU A 321 14.18 -1.98 -4.25
CA LEU A 321 14.81 -1.66 -2.96
C LEU A 321 15.85 -0.53 -3.08
N ALA A 322 16.49 -0.42 -4.24
CA ALA A 322 17.52 0.59 -4.49
C ALA A 322 16.94 2.02 -4.57
N ASN A 323 15.77 2.18 -5.18
CA ASN A 323 15.13 3.49 -5.35
C ASN A 323 13.99 3.76 -4.35
N GLY A 324 13.79 2.88 -3.36
CA GLY A 324 12.73 3.02 -2.36
C GLY A 324 11.33 2.76 -2.90
N GLY A 325 11.22 2.17 -4.09
CA GLY A 325 9.94 1.78 -4.69
C GLY A 325 9.28 0.58 -4.01
N VAL A 326 10.09 -0.26 -3.36
CA VAL A 326 9.62 -1.36 -2.50
C VAL A 326 10.44 -1.41 -1.22
N GLY A 327 9.91 -2.04 -0.17
CA GLY A 327 10.59 -2.07 1.13
C GLY A 327 10.00 -3.07 2.11
N LEU A 328 10.60 -3.09 3.31
CA LEU A 328 10.11 -3.82 4.47
C LEU A 328 10.04 -2.85 5.66
N VAL A 329 8.92 -2.84 6.35
CA VAL A 329 8.69 -2.10 7.60
C VAL A 329 8.63 -3.08 8.76
N ASP A 330 9.38 -2.79 9.83
CA ASP A 330 9.32 -3.52 11.10
C ASP A 330 8.11 -3.05 11.90
N ASN A 331 7.09 -3.89 12.01
CA ASN A 331 5.93 -3.60 12.84
C ASN A 331 6.15 -4.13 14.27
N ASN A 332 5.76 -3.33 15.26
CA ASN A 332 5.82 -3.66 16.68
C ASN A 332 7.24 -3.98 17.21
N ASN A 333 8.30 -3.45 16.61
CA ASN A 333 9.67 -3.75 16.96
C ASN A 333 9.94 -5.27 17.02
N SER A 334 9.44 -5.99 16.02
CA SER A 334 9.59 -7.45 15.90
C SER A 334 11.05 -7.86 15.70
N GLU A 335 11.85 -6.96 15.16
CA GLU A 335 13.25 -7.20 14.82
C GLU A 335 14.19 -6.87 15.98
N SER A 336 14.98 -7.85 16.41
CA SER A 336 16.13 -7.58 17.27
C SER A 336 17.21 -6.75 16.55
N ALA A 337 18.13 -6.14 17.29
CA ALA A 337 19.25 -5.40 16.69
C ALA A 337 20.10 -6.28 15.74
N THR A 338 20.30 -7.55 16.09
CA THR A 338 21.01 -8.52 15.26
C THR A 338 20.25 -8.78 13.96
N LEU A 339 18.93 -9.02 14.05
CA LEU A 339 18.10 -9.29 12.89
C LEU A 339 18.01 -8.07 11.96
N LYS A 340 17.92 -6.85 12.51
CA LYS A 340 17.99 -5.61 11.72
C LYS A 340 19.31 -5.51 10.92
N ALA A 341 20.43 -5.87 11.54
CA ALA A 341 21.72 -5.88 10.86
C ALA A 341 21.80 -6.97 9.78
N GLU A 342 21.21 -8.12 10.00
CA GLU A 342 21.12 -9.21 9.00
C GLU A 342 20.26 -8.78 7.81
N LEU A 343 19.05 -8.26 8.04
CA LEU A 343 18.17 -7.76 6.99
C LEU A 343 18.80 -6.63 6.18
N ALA A 344 19.57 -5.74 6.84
CA ALA A 344 20.31 -4.70 6.13
C ALA A 344 21.38 -5.29 5.19
N LYS A 345 22.08 -6.35 5.59
CA LYS A 345 23.05 -7.07 4.74
C LYS A 345 22.34 -7.78 3.58
N VAL A 346 21.20 -8.43 3.83
CA VAL A 346 20.40 -9.08 2.79
C VAL A 346 19.91 -8.04 1.79
N LYS A 347 19.37 -6.92 2.25
CA LYS A 347 18.98 -5.79 1.39
C LYS A 347 20.13 -5.30 0.52
N ALA A 348 21.30 -5.07 1.12
CA ALA A 348 22.50 -4.65 0.39
C ALA A 348 22.92 -5.69 -0.65
N GLY A 349 22.84 -6.98 -0.32
CA GLY A 349 23.12 -8.07 -1.23
C GLY A 349 22.17 -8.13 -2.44
N ILE A 350 20.88 -7.90 -2.22
CA ILE A 350 19.90 -7.83 -3.31
C ILE A 350 20.16 -6.61 -4.20
N VAL A 351 20.40 -5.44 -3.59
CA VAL A 351 20.65 -4.19 -4.33
C VAL A 351 21.94 -4.28 -5.15
N SER A 352 22.99 -4.92 -4.63
CA SER A 352 24.26 -5.11 -5.37
C SER A 352 24.19 -6.25 -6.40
N GLY A 353 23.16 -7.09 -6.37
CA GLY A 353 23.02 -8.28 -7.22
C GLY A 353 23.88 -9.47 -6.76
N SER A 354 24.52 -9.42 -5.59
CA SER A 354 25.22 -10.57 -5.01
C SER A 354 24.24 -11.63 -4.46
N ILE A 355 23.04 -11.22 -4.07
CA ILE A 355 21.89 -12.10 -3.82
C ILE A 355 20.97 -11.96 -5.03
N LYS A 356 20.77 -13.06 -5.75
CA LYS A 356 19.93 -13.11 -6.93
C LYS A 356 18.55 -13.64 -6.55
N ILE A 357 17.54 -12.99 -7.07
CA ILE A 357 16.14 -13.41 -7.01
C ILE A 357 15.78 -14.01 -8.35
N THR A 358 15.13 -15.16 -8.38
CA THR A 358 14.89 -15.95 -9.59
C THR A 358 13.45 -15.90 -10.09
N SER A 359 12.55 -15.19 -9.37
CA SER A 359 11.14 -15.05 -9.77
C SER A 359 11.00 -14.68 -11.26
N PRO A 360 10.23 -15.47 -12.05
CA PRO A 360 9.99 -15.16 -13.45
C PRO A 360 9.05 -13.99 -13.68
N SER A 361 8.40 -13.51 -12.59
CA SER A 361 7.44 -12.39 -12.62
C SER A 361 8.11 -11.03 -12.40
N GLN A 362 9.45 -10.97 -12.28
CA GLN A 362 10.15 -9.71 -12.12
C GLN A 362 9.94 -8.80 -13.35
N PRO A 363 9.71 -7.48 -13.16
CA PRO A 363 9.61 -6.53 -14.26
C PRO A 363 10.91 -6.52 -15.05
N THR A 364 10.79 -6.54 -16.38
CA THR A 364 11.90 -6.31 -17.30
C THR A 364 11.87 -4.86 -17.78
N SER A 365 13.05 -4.25 -17.91
CA SER A 365 13.23 -2.88 -18.42
C SER A 365 12.79 -2.74 -19.88
#